data_bf9000ec6a1e4e4e2c91012671a88793
#
_entry.id   bf9000ec6a1e4e4e2c91012671a88793
#
_cell.length_a   1.000
_cell.length_b   1.000
_cell.length_c   1.000
_cell.angle_alpha   90.00
_cell.angle_beta   90.00
_cell.angle_gamma   90.00
#
_symmetry.space_group_name_H-M   'P 1'
#
loop_
_entity.id
_entity.type
_entity.pdbx_description
1 polymer ?
#
loop_
_entity_poly.entity_id
_entity_poly.type
_entity_poly.pdbx_seq_one_letter_code
_entity_poly.pdbx_strand_id
1 'polypeptide(L)'
;MRCEILHDGQAFGALAGEWAQLAHDADAGLFLSHRWLEAWWRAYRGIDELWMLIARDGERLAGAWPLHLRAPRSGALRMSELRLVGDLGGGGQRSILCRPAEVDAVVEAFLATLDGERGWDLLEAPIATRRTADAIERAVARDNTRGIKSDLSEVPGRAYADLPPPDRWDEFLRARRPTRTLPGAVYAQAESAERGLEELLRLLRKEWTAREAASPAADPQAVAFLGDLVPELHAKGQARLGLLSFDGAKPGSAVAADLVVVDGERQVQLLRGADPEHLQAGAPIELAVYELEAAVDAGARRFEFAPSDGDSPLKAATSRTLRLRLWNRTTVGRLHRGVMSLAGAMRGIEGSGSIPRALDRLRGAAPDVVQRAVARVATYATLHLYRGELFTRDVREAGDLRIRLLPREDFEKLSESERDEFAARLDLQPGYCRQKWDRGDTVVLAEVAGRPAGIVWCARAAVYVPDIGREVRPGAGECYIHDVYVHPDERGRQVAPAMLDFLARELRARDVYRAWALI
;
A
#
# COMPACT_ATOMS: atom_id res chain seq x y z
N MET A 1 -9.14 -23.89 -21.54
CA MET A 1 -8.11 -22.94 -21.10
C MET A 1 -7.45 -23.50 -19.85
N ARG A 2 -6.13 -23.56 -19.79
CA ARG A 2 -5.36 -23.98 -18.60
C ARG A 2 -4.90 -22.73 -17.85
N CYS A 3 -4.95 -22.75 -16.52
CA CYS A 3 -4.40 -21.68 -15.70
C CYS A 3 -3.43 -22.26 -14.67
N GLU A 4 -2.36 -21.55 -14.41
CA GLU A 4 -1.34 -21.86 -13.39
C GLU A 4 -0.96 -20.60 -12.62
N ILE A 5 -0.44 -20.77 -11.40
CA ILE A 5 0.11 -19.70 -10.60
C ILE A 5 1.64 -19.73 -10.74
N LEU A 6 2.20 -18.63 -11.12
CA LEU A 6 3.62 -18.45 -11.26
C LEU A 6 4.18 -17.72 -10.04
N HIS A 7 5.05 -18.39 -9.30
CA HIS A 7 5.70 -17.87 -8.09
C HIS A 7 7.14 -17.42 -8.33
N ASP A 8 7.73 -17.82 -9.46
CA ASP A 8 9.10 -17.51 -9.78
C ASP A 8 9.24 -16.26 -10.65
N GLY A 9 10.03 -15.29 -10.17
CA GLY A 9 10.31 -14.06 -10.90
C GLY A 9 11.16 -14.26 -12.16
N GLN A 10 11.97 -15.31 -12.27
CA GLN A 10 12.71 -15.63 -13.49
C GLN A 10 11.77 -16.15 -14.57
N ALA A 11 10.85 -17.04 -14.20
CA ALA A 11 9.81 -17.52 -15.09
C ALA A 11 8.89 -16.37 -15.56
N PHE A 12 8.59 -15.40 -14.70
CA PHE A 12 7.89 -14.18 -15.10
C PHE A 12 8.73 -13.39 -16.13
N GLY A 13 10.04 -13.20 -15.89
CA GLY A 13 10.93 -12.53 -16.85
C GLY A 13 10.94 -13.18 -18.22
N ALA A 14 10.85 -14.53 -18.30
CA ALA A 14 10.81 -15.27 -19.55
C ALA A 14 9.52 -15.01 -20.40
N LEU A 15 8.45 -14.52 -19.77
CA LEU A 15 7.20 -14.20 -20.47
C LEU A 15 7.22 -12.87 -21.22
N ALA A 16 8.29 -12.08 -21.17
CA ALA A 16 8.32 -10.72 -21.70
C ALA A 16 7.81 -10.58 -23.14
N GLY A 17 8.20 -11.49 -24.03
CA GLY A 17 7.77 -11.48 -25.43
C GLY A 17 6.28 -11.80 -25.62
N GLU A 18 5.80 -12.88 -24.98
CA GLU A 18 4.38 -13.27 -25.04
C GLU A 18 3.50 -12.22 -24.36
N TRP A 19 3.99 -11.64 -23.27
CA TRP A 19 3.30 -10.58 -22.54
C TRP A 19 3.14 -9.31 -23.38
N ALA A 20 4.21 -8.89 -24.08
CA ALA A 20 4.15 -7.72 -24.95
C ALA A 20 3.12 -7.89 -26.07
N GLN A 21 3.07 -9.09 -26.67
CA GLN A 21 2.07 -9.41 -27.69
C GLN A 21 0.64 -9.38 -27.11
N LEU A 22 0.42 -10.01 -25.93
CA LEU A 22 -0.90 -9.99 -25.28
C LEU A 22 -1.30 -8.56 -24.88
N ALA A 23 -0.36 -7.77 -24.37
CA ALA A 23 -0.60 -6.37 -23.97
C ALA A 23 -1.00 -5.51 -25.20
N HIS A 24 -0.33 -5.73 -26.33
CA HIS A 24 -0.67 -5.08 -27.59
C HIS A 24 -2.07 -5.45 -28.06
N ASP A 25 -2.40 -6.75 -28.12
CA ASP A 25 -3.69 -7.26 -28.56
C ASP A 25 -4.86 -6.85 -27.65
N ALA A 26 -4.56 -6.62 -26.36
CA ALA A 26 -5.53 -6.22 -25.36
C ALA A 26 -5.68 -4.69 -25.26
N ASP A 27 -4.92 -3.92 -26.01
CA ASP A 27 -4.81 -2.46 -25.86
C ASP A 27 -4.56 -2.11 -24.39
N ALA A 28 -3.62 -2.81 -23.77
CA ALA A 28 -3.26 -2.62 -22.38
C ALA A 28 -2.29 -1.44 -22.27
N GLY A 29 -2.57 -0.53 -21.35
CA GLY A 29 -1.71 0.61 -21.10
C GLY A 29 -0.39 0.25 -20.42
N LEU A 30 0.45 1.27 -20.22
CA LEU A 30 1.78 1.14 -19.63
C LEU A 30 1.80 0.43 -18.28
N PHE A 31 0.78 0.62 -17.45
CA PHE A 31 0.68 0.04 -16.10
C PHE A 31 0.53 -1.49 -16.08
N LEU A 32 0.14 -2.12 -17.18
CA LEU A 32 0.13 -3.58 -17.36
C LEU A 32 1.27 -4.05 -18.27
N SER A 33 2.21 -3.18 -18.64
CA SER A 33 3.38 -3.62 -19.38
C SER A 33 4.27 -4.54 -18.53
N HIS A 34 4.91 -5.50 -19.17
CA HIS A 34 5.84 -6.41 -18.49
C HIS A 34 6.91 -5.65 -17.70
N ARG A 35 7.50 -4.60 -18.32
CA ARG A 35 8.57 -3.80 -17.72
C ARG A 35 8.15 -3.07 -16.44
N TRP A 36 6.90 -2.51 -16.43
CA TRP A 36 6.34 -1.89 -15.23
C TRP A 36 6.21 -2.88 -14.07
N LEU A 37 5.60 -4.02 -14.36
CA LEU A 37 5.35 -5.06 -13.36
C LEU A 37 6.64 -5.72 -12.87
N GLU A 38 7.61 -5.93 -13.76
CA GLU A 38 8.92 -6.48 -13.41
C GLU A 38 9.74 -5.53 -12.54
N ALA A 39 9.75 -4.22 -12.83
CA ALA A 39 10.41 -3.23 -12.02
C ALA A 39 9.82 -3.18 -10.61
N TRP A 40 8.48 -3.20 -10.51
CA TRP A 40 7.80 -3.24 -9.23
C TRP A 40 8.17 -4.52 -8.46
N TRP A 41 8.09 -5.67 -9.11
CA TRP A 41 8.42 -6.94 -8.47
C TRP A 41 9.88 -6.98 -7.99
N ARG A 42 10.81 -6.46 -8.77
CA ARG A 42 12.22 -6.34 -8.34
C ARG A 42 12.39 -5.56 -7.05
N ALA A 43 11.65 -4.48 -6.88
CA ALA A 43 11.71 -3.64 -5.69
C ALA A 43 11.06 -4.32 -4.46
N TYR A 44 10.00 -5.09 -4.66
CA TYR A 44 9.20 -5.68 -3.57
C TYR A 44 9.48 -7.17 -3.31
N ARG A 45 10.29 -7.82 -4.14
CA ARG A 45 10.70 -9.23 -3.91
C ARG A 45 11.39 -9.38 -2.54
N GLY A 46 11.12 -10.48 -1.85
CA GLY A 46 11.66 -10.77 -0.52
C GLY A 46 10.85 -10.17 0.64
N ILE A 47 9.76 -9.43 0.33
CA ILE A 47 8.77 -8.96 1.28
C ILE A 47 7.46 -9.71 1.07
N ASP A 48 7.06 -9.86 -0.19
CA ASP A 48 5.82 -10.50 -0.62
C ASP A 48 6.15 -11.69 -1.55
N GLU A 49 5.22 -12.61 -1.71
CA GLU A 49 5.32 -13.77 -2.60
C GLU A 49 4.63 -13.47 -3.94
N LEU A 50 5.28 -13.78 -5.06
CA LEU A 50 4.65 -13.62 -6.38
C LEU A 50 3.53 -14.65 -6.57
N TRP A 51 2.36 -14.18 -6.97
CA TRP A 51 1.17 -15.00 -7.25
C TRP A 51 0.54 -14.59 -8.58
N MET A 52 1.31 -14.75 -9.66
CA MET A 52 0.85 -14.33 -10.97
C MET A 52 0.03 -15.45 -11.62
N LEU A 53 -1.26 -15.21 -11.83
CA LEU A 53 -2.10 -16.17 -12.56
C LEU A 53 -1.86 -16.01 -14.05
N ILE A 54 -1.54 -17.11 -14.71
CA ILE A 54 -1.24 -17.19 -16.15
C ILE A 54 -2.23 -18.15 -16.79
N ALA A 55 -3.07 -17.66 -17.70
CA ALA A 55 -4.00 -18.45 -18.47
C ALA A 55 -3.46 -18.69 -19.89
N ARG A 56 -3.46 -19.95 -20.33
CA ARG A 56 -3.02 -20.36 -21.66
C ARG A 56 -4.15 -21.04 -22.45
N ASP A 57 -4.18 -20.75 -23.73
CA ASP A 57 -4.98 -21.47 -24.73
C ASP A 57 -4.04 -22.23 -25.66
N GLY A 58 -3.89 -23.55 -25.42
CA GLY A 58 -2.73 -24.29 -25.94
C GLY A 58 -1.43 -23.72 -25.40
N GLU A 59 -0.50 -23.36 -26.29
CA GLU A 59 0.78 -22.74 -25.94
C GLU A 59 0.68 -21.20 -25.83
N ARG A 60 -0.39 -20.60 -26.34
CA ARG A 60 -0.54 -19.15 -26.41
C ARG A 60 -0.96 -18.56 -25.06
N LEU A 61 -0.29 -17.48 -24.65
CA LEU A 61 -0.72 -16.67 -23.51
C LEU A 61 -2.05 -15.98 -23.83
N ALA A 62 -3.09 -16.31 -23.06
CA ALA A 62 -4.45 -15.81 -23.24
C ALA A 62 -4.83 -14.75 -22.20
N GLY A 63 -4.27 -14.87 -20.98
CA GLY A 63 -4.53 -13.92 -19.92
C GLY A 63 -3.51 -13.97 -18.81
N ALA A 64 -3.39 -12.84 -18.09
CA ALA A 64 -2.57 -12.73 -16.89
C ALA A 64 -3.26 -11.87 -15.83
N TRP A 65 -3.16 -12.29 -14.58
CA TRP A 65 -3.57 -11.50 -13.42
C TRP A 65 -2.34 -11.32 -12.52
N PRO A 66 -1.68 -10.14 -12.57
CA PRO A 66 -0.45 -9.90 -11.85
C PRO A 66 -0.74 -9.64 -10.37
N LEU A 67 -0.68 -10.68 -9.57
CA LEU A 67 -0.91 -10.63 -8.13
C LEU A 67 0.36 -10.93 -7.35
N HIS A 68 0.41 -10.46 -6.12
CA HIS A 68 1.35 -10.88 -5.10
C HIS A 68 0.60 -11.20 -3.81
N LEU A 69 1.10 -12.16 -3.05
CA LEU A 69 0.58 -12.51 -1.74
C LEU A 69 1.34 -11.73 -0.69
N ARG A 70 0.63 -10.90 0.01
CA ARG A 70 1.14 -10.19 1.18
C ARG A 70 0.94 -11.06 2.40
N ALA A 71 2.04 -11.49 3.01
CA ALA A 71 1.99 -12.26 4.24
C ALA A 71 1.37 -11.45 5.38
N PRO A 72 0.65 -12.09 6.31
CA PRO A 72 0.04 -11.39 7.42
C PRO A 72 1.11 -10.71 8.27
N ARG A 73 1.13 -9.38 8.24
CA ARG A 73 1.88 -8.57 9.20
C ARG A 73 1.07 -8.51 10.47
N SER A 74 1.71 -8.44 11.63
CA SER A 74 1.14 -8.49 12.98
C SER A 74 -0.32 -7.99 13.13
N GLY A 75 -1.21 -8.79 13.72
CA GLY A 75 -2.61 -8.46 13.99
C GLY A 75 -3.38 -9.67 14.54
N ALA A 76 -4.55 -9.43 15.14
CA ALA A 76 -5.38 -10.48 15.74
C ALA A 76 -5.96 -11.47 14.71
N LEU A 77 -6.13 -11.02 13.45
CA LEU A 77 -6.47 -11.85 12.31
C LEU A 77 -5.30 -11.81 11.34
N ARG A 78 -4.49 -12.84 11.34
CA ARG A 78 -3.44 -13.02 10.32
C ARG A 78 -4.13 -13.33 9.00
N MET A 79 -4.33 -12.31 8.18
CA MET A 79 -4.99 -12.42 6.89
C MET A 79 -3.96 -12.35 5.76
N SER A 80 -3.95 -13.36 4.91
CA SER A 80 -3.13 -13.40 3.70
C SER A 80 -3.87 -12.70 2.56
N GLU A 81 -3.32 -11.59 2.07
CA GLU A 81 -3.97 -10.74 1.08
C GLU A 81 -3.32 -10.84 -0.29
N LEU A 82 -4.10 -11.18 -1.30
CA LEU A 82 -3.70 -11.02 -2.70
C LEU A 82 -3.97 -9.58 -3.16
N ARG A 83 -2.93 -8.93 -3.67
CA ARG A 83 -2.96 -7.56 -4.18
C ARG A 83 -2.32 -7.49 -5.57
N LEU A 84 -2.57 -6.40 -6.29
CA LEU A 84 -1.96 -6.20 -7.60
C LEU A 84 -0.48 -5.87 -7.50
N VAL A 85 0.31 -6.53 -8.33
CA VAL A 85 1.67 -6.10 -8.67
C VAL A 85 1.59 -4.80 -9.46
N GLY A 86 2.45 -3.83 -9.14
CA GLY A 86 2.52 -2.56 -9.85
C GLY A 86 1.58 -1.47 -9.33
N ASP A 87 0.84 -1.71 -8.24
CA ASP A 87 -0.02 -0.70 -7.62
C ASP A 87 0.81 0.27 -6.76
N LEU A 88 0.68 1.56 -7.06
CA LEU A 88 1.28 2.67 -6.29
C LEU A 88 0.24 3.47 -5.49
N GLY A 89 -0.88 2.84 -5.13
CA GLY A 89 -1.87 3.51 -4.29
C GLY A 89 -2.88 4.37 -5.06
N GLY A 90 -3.57 3.74 -5.94
CA GLY A 90 -4.82 4.28 -6.48
C GLY A 90 -4.76 4.84 -7.88
N GLY A 91 -5.31 4.15 -8.77
CA GLY A 91 -5.77 4.75 -9.99
C GLY A 91 -5.82 3.86 -11.19
N GLY A 92 -7.03 3.55 -11.61
CA GLY A 92 -7.38 3.27 -13.01
C GLY A 92 -6.67 2.12 -13.72
N GLN A 93 -5.94 1.30 -12.98
CA GLN A 93 -5.20 0.17 -13.53
C GLN A 93 -6.17 -0.95 -13.91
N ARG A 94 -6.05 -1.45 -15.11
CA ARG A 94 -6.66 -2.72 -15.49
C ARG A 94 -6.01 -3.82 -14.67
N SER A 95 -6.78 -4.59 -13.90
CA SER A 95 -6.20 -5.63 -13.05
C SER A 95 -5.90 -6.92 -13.82
N ILE A 96 -6.69 -7.24 -14.84
CA ILE A 96 -6.56 -8.45 -15.64
C ILE A 96 -6.16 -8.07 -17.07
N LEU A 97 -5.06 -8.66 -17.52
CA LEU A 97 -4.57 -8.57 -18.88
C LEU A 97 -5.18 -9.74 -19.68
N CYS A 98 -6.04 -9.45 -20.63
CA CYS A 98 -6.59 -10.43 -21.58
C CYS A 98 -7.24 -9.72 -22.77
N ARG A 99 -7.36 -10.42 -23.88
CA ARG A 99 -8.10 -9.90 -25.03
C ARG A 99 -9.58 -9.74 -24.68
N PRO A 100 -10.24 -8.67 -25.14
CA PRO A 100 -11.66 -8.43 -24.83
C PRO A 100 -12.58 -9.61 -25.14
N ALA A 101 -12.32 -10.35 -26.22
CA ALA A 101 -13.12 -11.51 -26.61
C ALA A 101 -12.96 -12.72 -25.67
N GLU A 102 -11.87 -12.80 -24.92
CA GLU A 102 -11.49 -13.95 -24.10
C GLU A 102 -11.77 -13.75 -22.59
N VAL A 103 -12.30 -12.59 -22.20
CA VAL A 103 -12.50 -12.19 -20.80
C VAL A 103 -13.24 -13.24 -19.98
N ASP A 104 -14.36 -13.78 -20.47
CA ASP A 104 -15.17 -14.77 -19.73
C ASP A 104 -14.40 -16.07 -19.46
N ALA A 105 -13.69 -16.58 -20.47
CA ALA A 105 -12.93 -17.82 -20.34
C ALA A 105 -11.69 -17.65 -19.44
N VAL A 106 -11.02 -16.50 -19.54
CA VAL A 106 -9.87 -16.16 -18.71
C VAL A 106 -10.27 -16.01 -17.24
N VAL A 107 -11.34 -15.25 -16.97
CA VAL A 107 -11.86 -15.05 -15.61
C VAL A 107 -12.31 -16.37 -14.99
N GLU A 108 -12.99 -17.22 -15.75
CA GLU A 108 -13.41 -18.55 -15.31
C GLU A 108 -12.21 -19.41 -14.89
N ALA A 109 -11.15 -19.42 -15.71
CA ALA A 109 -9.91 -20.16 -15.42
C ALA A 109 -9.21 -19.63 -14.16
N PHE A 110 -9.14 -18.30 -13.99
CA PHE A 110 -8.52 -17.67 -12.81
C PHE A 110 -9.29 -18.01 -11.53
N LEU A 111 -10.61 -17.88 -11.54
CA LEU A 111 -11.42 -18.18 -10.36
C LEU A 111 -11.40 -19.67 -10.00
N ALA A 112 -11.35 -20.56 -11.00
CA ALA A 112 -11.20 -22.00 -10.76
C ALA A 112 -9.87 -22.32 -10.09
N THR A 113 -8.78 -21.69 -10.53
CA THR A 113 -7.46 -21.87 -9.94
C THR A 113 -7.41 -21.31 -8.50
N LEU A 114 -7.92 -20.09 -8.28
CA LEU A 114 -7.96 -19.47 -6.95
C LEU A 114 -8.81 -20.26 -5.95
N ASP A 115 -9.91 -20.88 -6.40
CA ASP A 115 -10.77 -21.72 -5.53
C ASP A 115 -10.06 -23.00 -5.08
N GLY A 116 -9.12 -23.53 -5.88
CA GLY A 116 -8.27 -24.66 -5.53
C GLY A 116 -7.22 -24.31 -4.45
N GLU A 117 -6.83 -23.06 -4.34
CA GLU A 117 -5.73 -22.61 -3.50
C GLU A 117 -6.20 -22.21 -2.09
N ARG A 118 -5.38 -22.54 -1.07
CA ARG A 118 -5.69 -22.29 0.35
C ARG A 118 -4.87 -21.18 0.99
N GLY A 119 -3.80 -20.73 0.35
CA GLY A 119 -2.82 -19.82 0.91
C GLY A 119 -3.26 -18.36 1.04
N TRP A 120 -4.48 -18.02 0.61
CA TRP A 120 -4.99 -16.66 0.64
C TRP A 120 -6.37 -16.55 1.31
N ASP A 121 -6.69 -15.38 1.86
CA ASP A 121 -7.96 -15.09 2.55
C ASP A 121 -8.80 -14.04 1.82
N LEU A 122 -8.15 -13.00 1.34
CA LEU A 122 -8.77 -11.85 0.65
C LEU A 122 -7.97 -11.52 -0.61
N LEU A 123 -8.66 -11.28 -1.72
CA LEU A 123 -8.13 -10.56 -2.87
C LEU A 123 -8.85 -9.21 -2.95
N GLU A 124 -8.10 -8.12 -2.97
CA GLU A 124 -8.63 -6.79 -3.24
C GLU A 124 -7.92 -6.19 -4.45
N ALA A 125 -8.70 -5.84 -5.49
CA ALA A 125 -8.17 -5.27 -6.71
C ALA A 125 -9.13 -4.26 -7.33
N PRO A 126 -8.63 -3.15 -7.92
CA PRO A 126 -9.43 -2.32 -8.81
C PRO A 126 -9.74 -3.07 -10.11
N ILE A 127 -10.92 -2.89 -10.64
CA ILE A 127 -11.35 -3.44 -11.94
C ILE A 127 -11.67 -2.27 -12.86
N ALA A 128 -10.96 -2.18 -13.96
CA ALA A 128 -11.07 -1.04 -14.87
C ALA A 128 -12.33 -1.06 -15.75
N THR A 129 -12.86 -2.24 -16.07
CA THR A 129 -13.97 -2.33 -17.00
C THR A 129 -15.16 -3.05 -16.41
N ARG A 130 -16.36 -2.54 -16.67
CA ARG A 130 -17.62 -3.21 -16.28
C ARG A 130 -17.71 -4.62 -16.86
N ARG A 131 -17.21 -4.82 -18.07
CA ARG A 131 -17.18 -6.15 -18.72
C ARG A 131 -16.43 -7.19 -17.89
N THR A 132 -15.24 -6.84 -17.38
CA THR A 132 -14.46 -7.73 -16.51
C THR A 132 -15.18 -7.99 -15.19
N ALA A 133 -15.77 -6.95 -14.59
CA ALA A 133 -16.58 -7.07 -13.38
C ALA A 133 -17.76 -8.03 -13.59
N ASP A 134 -18.53 -7.84 -14.65
CA ASP A 134 -19.68 -8.69 -14.98
C ASP A 134 -19.26 -10.15 -15.27
N ALA A 135 -18.08 -10.36 -15.87
CA ALA A 135 -17.53 -11.71 -16.07
C ALA A 135 -17.21 -12.39 -14.73
N ILE A 136 -16.63 -11.66 -13.79
CA ILE A 136 -16.34 -12.16 -12.44
C ILE A 136 -17.64 -12.49 -11.69
N GLU A 137 -18.62 -11.59 -11.70
CA GLU A 137 -19.92 -11.82 -11.05
C GLU A 137 -20.62 -13.05 -11.64
N ARG A 138 -20.64 -13.18 -12.98
CA ARG A 138 -21.21 -14.36 -13.65
C ARG A 138 -20.49 -15.65 -13.26
N ALA A 139 -19.16 -15.64 -13.24
CA ALA A 139 -18.37 -16.81 -12.91
C ALA A 139 -18.55 -17.24 -11.45
N VAL A 140 -18.63 -16.28 -10.50
CA VAL A 140 -18.94 -16.55 -9.09
C VAL A 140 -20.36 -17.06 -8.90
N ALA A 141 -21.35 -16.52 -9.66
CA ALA A 141 -22.76 -16.91 -9.54
C ALA A 141 -23.07 -18.29 -10.15
N ARG A 142 -22.38 -18.67 -11.24
CA ARG A 142 -22.59 -19.94 -11.93
C ARG A 142 -22.25 -21.17 -11.10
N ASP A 143 -21.22 -21.04 -10.28
CA ASP A 143 -20.68 -22.16 -9.54
C ASP A 143 -20.86 -21.96 -8.02
N ASN A 144 -22.08 -22.35 -7.55
CA ASN A 144 -22.39 -22.33 -6.12
C ASN A 144 -21.52 -23.31 -5.30
N THR A 145 -20.74 -24.18 -5.95
CA THR A 145 -19.80 -25.11 -5.30
C THR A 145 -18.48 -24.41 -4.98
N ARG A 146 -18.15 -23.32 -5.67
CA ARG A 146 -16.99 -22.50 -5.34
C ARG A 146 -17.14 -21.86 -3.97
N GLY A 147 -16.11 -21.99 -3.18
CA GLY A 147 -16.06 -21.38 -1.84
C GLY A 147 -15.80 -19.87 -1.86
N ILE A 148 -15.42 -19.32 -3.00
CA ILE A 148 -15.13 -17.90 -3.18
C ILE A 148 -16.43 -17.08 -3.15
N LYS A 149 -16.40 -15.97 -2.44
CA LYS A 149 -17.46 -14.96 -2.42
C LYS A 149 -16.92 -13.64 -2.93
N SER A 150 -17.74 -12.92 -3.69
CA SER A 150 -17.38 -11.63 -4.26
C SER A 150 -18.18 -10.48 -3.66
N ASP A 151 -17.59 -9.30 -3.64
CA ASP A 151 -18.23 -8.00 -3.48
C ASP A 151 -17.64 -7.05 -4.51
N LEU A 152 -18.49 -6.34 -5.19
CA LEU A 152 -18.12 -5.33 -6.17
C LEU A 152 -18.72 -4.00 -5.73
N SER A 153 -17.87 -3.02 -5.49
CA SER A 153 -18.30 -1.69 -5.06
C SER A 153 -17.67 -0.59 -5.91
N GLU A 154 -18.42 0.45 -6.20
CA GLU A 154 -17.86 1.66 -6.77
C GLU A 154 -17.15 2.48 -5.69
N VAL A 155 -15.93 2.89 -5.99
CA VAL A 155 -15.14 3.77 -5.14
C VAL A 155 -14.66 4.97 -5.95
N PRO A 156 -14.42 6.12 -5.30
CA PRO A 156 -13.78 7.24 -5.98
C PRO A 156 -12.44 6.82 -6.57
N GLY A 157 -12.25 7.11 -7.84
CA GLY A 157 -10.98 6.96 -8.53
C GLY A 157 -10.20 8.27 -8.54
N ARG A 158 -9.39 8.49 -9.57
CA ARG A 158 -8.62 9.73 -9.72
C ARG A 158 -9.50 10.88 -10.20
N ALA A 159 -9.18 12.08 -9.74
CA ALA A 159 -9.65 13.31 -10.36
C ALA A 159 -9.01 13.46 -11.75
N TYR A 160 -9.75 13.97 -12.71
CA TYR A 160 -9.25 14.12 -14.07
C TYR A 160 -9.77 15.39 -14.72
N ALA A 161 -9.08 15.84 -15.77
CA ALA A 161 -9.54 16.82 -16.73
C ALA A 161 -9.58 16.19 -18.12
N ASP A 162 -10.69 16.33 -18.83
CA ASP A 162 -10.74 16.10 -20.27
C ASP A 162 -10.14 17.33 -20.94
N LEU A 163 -9.13 17.09 -21.78
CA LEU A 163 -8.32 18.16 -22.37
C LEU A 163 -8.95 18.64 -23.69
N PRO A 164 -8.98 19.96 -23.93
CA PRO A 164 -9.43 20.50 -25.17
C PRO A 164 -8.34 20.37 -26.27
N PRO A 165 -8.67 20.54 -27.53
CA PRO A 165 -7.66 20.76 -28.56
C PRO A 165 -6.88 22.07 -28.29
N PRO A 166 -5.65 22.22 -28.80
CA PRO A 166 -4.76 23.37 -28.50
C PRO A 166 -5.38 24.75 -28.76
N ASP A 167 -6.15 24.88 -29.83
CA ASP A 167 -6.85 26.12 -30.20
C ASP A 167 -7.93 26.58 -29.19
N ARG A 168 -8.36 25.70 -28.30
CA ARG A 168 -9.34 26.01 -27.25
C ARG A 168 -8.75 26.06 -25.86
N TRP A 169 -7.43 26.04 -25.72
CA TRP A 169 -6.75 26.02 -24.44
C TRP A 169 -7.08 27.24 -23.55
N ASP A 170 -7.04 28.43 -24.13
CA ASP A 170 -7.36 29.66 -23.39
C ASP A 170 -8.81 29.72 -22.89
N GLU A 171 -9.75 29.18 -23.67
CA GLU A 171 -11.15 29.06 -23.25
C GLU A 171 -11.28 28.09 -22.06
N PHE A 172 -10.58 26.97 -22.13
CA PHE A 172 -10.54 25.96 -21.07
C PHE A 172 -10.00 26.55 -19.76
N LEU A 173 -8.90 27.29 -19.78
CA LEU A 173 -8.32 27.93 -18.60
C LEU A 173 -9.25 29.00 -18.04
N ARG A 174 -9.81 29.88 -18.90
CA ARG A 174 -10.74 30.94 -18.47
C ARG A 174 -11.97 30.36 -17.77
N ALA A 175 -12.51 29.25 -18.24
CA ALA A 175 -13.67 28.60 -17.64
C ALA A 175 -13.37 28.05 -16.23
N ARG A 176 -12.13 27.64 -15.95
CA ARG A 176 -11.71 27.07 -14.65
C ARG A 176 -11.08 28.08 -13.71
N ARG A 177 -10.80 29.31 -14.21
CA ARG A 177 -10.26 30.42 -13.43
C ARG A 177 -9.09 30.05 -12.50
N PRO A 178 -8.09 29.28 -12.94
CA PRO A 178 -6.93 29.08 -12.09
C PRO A 178 -6.26 30.43 -11.90
N THR A 179 -6.14 30.86 -10.66
CA THR A 179 -5.36 32.06 -10.36
C THR A 179 -3.90 31.63 -10.37
N ARG A 180 -3.11 32.11 -11.34
CA ARG A 180 -1.66 32.01 -11.26
C ARG A 180 -1.19 32.87 -10.12
N THR A 181 -0.63 32.25 -9.07
CA THR A 181 -0.42 32.89 -7.77
C THR A 181 1.05 33.04 -7.41
N LEU A 182 1.96 32.54 -8.26
CA LEU A 182 3.41 32.59 -8.06
C LEU A 182 4.12 33.43 -9.11
N PRO A 183 4.06 34.78 -9.01
CA PRO A 183 4.78 35.65 -9.95
C PRO A 183 6.28 35.35 -9.91
N GLY A 184 6.88 35.17 -11.09
CA GLY A 184 8.30 34.86 -11.22
C GLY A 184 8.67 33.38 -11.09
N ALA A 185 7.72 32.51 -10.83
CA ALA A 185 7.96 31.07 -10.89
C ALA A 185 8.14 30.62 -12.36
N VAL A 186 9.13 29.78 -12.57
CA VAL A 186 9.50 29.23 -13.90
C VAL A 186 9.32 27.73 -13.86
N TYR A 187 8.59 27.22 -14.86
CA TYR A 187 8.47 25.78 -15.09
C TYR A 187 9.60 25.31 -16.00
N ALA A 188 10.16 24.16 -15.68
CA ALA A 188 11.09 23.43 -16.52
C ALA A 188 10.86 21.92 -16.41
N GLN A 189 11.07 21.21 -17.50
CA GLN A 189 11.22 19.75 -17.42
C GLN A 189 12.64 19.43 -16.94
N ALA A 190 12.77 18.42 -16.07
CA ALA A 190 14.07 17.99 -15.62
C ALA A 190 14.91 17.44 -16.80
N GLU A 191 16.15 17.89 -16.91
CA GLU A 191 17.08 17.43 -17.95
C GLU A 191 17.47 15.95 -17.77
N SER A 192 17.52 15.48 -16.52
CA SER A 192 17.73 14.06 -16.21
C SER A 192 16.67 13.55 -15.25
N ALA A 193 16.30 12.29 -15.44
CA ALA A 193 15.31 11.61 -14.62
C ALA A 193 15.75 11.52 -13.15
N GLU A 194 17.04 11.28 -12.91
CA GLU A 194 17.61 11.13 -11.57
C GLU A 194 17.46 12.43 -10.76
N ARG A 195 17.83 13.56 -11.38
CA ARG A 195 17.71 14.88 -10.72
C ARG A 195 16.26 15.27 -10.46
N GLY A 196 15.40 15.06 -11.48
CA GLY A 196 13.97 15.34 -11.32
C GLY A 196 13.32 14.49 -10.24
N LEU A 197 13.67 13.20 -10.16
CA LEU A 197 13.19 12.29 -9.15
C LEU A 197 13.71 12.65 -7.75
N GLU A 198 14.97 13.05 -7.61
CA GLU A 198 15.56 13.51 -6.36
C GLU A 198 14.82 14.73 -5.81
N GLU A 199 14.55 15.75 -6.65
CA GLU A 199 13.78 16.94 -6.28
C GLU A 199 12.34 16.58 -5.86
N LEU A 200 11.66 15.74 -6.62
CA LEU A 200 10.32 15.28 -6.30
C LEU A 200 10.28 14.56 -4.95
N LEU A 201 11.21 13.62 -4.71
CA LEU A 201 11.28 12.88 -3.46
C LEU A 201 11.64 13.79 -2.27
N ARG A 202 12.50 14.79 -2.48
CA ARG A 202 12.82 15.82 -1.47
C ARG A 202 11.56 16.61 -1.08
N LEU A 203 10.81 17.09 -2.05
CA LEU A 203 9.57 17.85 -1.83
C LEU A 203 8.48 17.00 -1.19
N LEU A 204 8.30 15.75 -1.65
CA LEU A 204 7.38 14.81 -1.01
C LEU A 204 7.70 14.61 0.47
N ARG A 205 8.97 14.39 0.82
CA ARG A 205 9.37 14.27 2.23
C ARG A 205 9.03 15.54 3.02
N LYS A 206 9.36 16.72 2.48
CA LYS A 206 9.10 18.01 3.14
C LYS A 206 7.61 18.27 3.34
N GLU A 207 6.80 18.08 2.31
CA GLU A 207 5.35 18.29 2.34
C GLU A 207 4.65 17.35 3.34
N TRP A 208 4.96 16.06 3.28
CA TRP A 208 4.29 15.07 4.13
C TRP A 208 4.77 15.15 5.58
N THR A 209 6.02 15.57 5.81
CA THR A 209 6.52 15.92 7.15
C THR A 209 5.71 17.05 7.76
N ALA A 210 5.43 18.10 7.01
CA ALA A 210 4.62 19.21 7.47
C ALA A 210 3.15 18.84 7.72
N ARG A 211 2.65 17.81 7.05
CA ARG A 211 1.29 17.26 7.25
C ARG A 211 1.20 16.23 8.38
N GLU A 212 2.30 15.92 9.05
CA GLU A 212 2.39 14.83 10.03
C GLU A 212 1.87 13.47 9.48
N ALA A 213 2.11 13.23 8.20
CA ALA A 213 1.63 12.05 7.49
C ALA A 213 2.79 11.30 6.80
N ALA A 214 2.55 10.02 6.52
CA ALA A 214 3.54 9.20 5.83
C ALA A 214 3.73 9.64 4.38
N SER A 215 4.98 9.90 4.02
CA SER A 215 5.35 10.23 2.65
C SER A 215 5.47 8.96 1.80
N PRO A 216 4.96 8.95 0.55
CA PRO A 216 5.30 7.91 -0.43
C PRO A 216 6.81 7.76 -0.64
N ALA A 217 7.57 8.85 -0.43
CA ALA A 217 9.04 8.85 -0.50
C ALA A 217 9.71 8.25 0.76
N ALA A 218 8.95 7.83 1.76
CA ALA A 218 9.45 7.11 2.94
C ALA A 218 9.46 5.59 2.75
N ASP A 219 8.77 5.06 1.73
CA ASP A 219 8.82 3.64 1.37
C ASP A 219 10.07 3.36 0.50
N PRO A 220 11.09 2.66 1.03
CA PRO A 220 12.30 2.37 0.26
C PRO A 220 12.04 1.56 -1.02
N GLN A 221 11.00 0.72 -1.02
CA GLN A 221 10.63 -0.10 -2.16
C GLN A 221 10.02 0.76 -3.26
N ALA A 222 9.14 1.71 -2.90
CA ALA A 222 8.60 2.67 -3.87
C ALA A 222 9.72 3.52 -4.47
N VAL A 223 10.67 3.98 -3.67
CA VAL A 223 11.83 4.74 -4.15
C VAL A 223 12.70 3.91 -5.08
N ALA A 224 12.99 2.64 -4.72
CA ALA A 224 13.76 1.72 -5.56
C ALA A 224 13.04 1.41 -6.88
N PHE A 225 11.73 1.19 -6.84
CA PHE A 225 10.90 0.99 -8.02
C PHE A 225 10.95 2.20 -8.98
N LEU A 226 10.76 3.40 -8.44
CA LEU A 226 10.81 4.63 -9.24
C LEU A 226 12.21 4.87 -9.82
N GLY A 227 13.26 4.61 -9.03
CA GLY A 227 14.65 4.75 -9.46
C GLY A 227 15.05 3.77 -10.58
N ASP A 228 14.48 2.58 -10.60
CA ASP A 228 14.70 1.58 -11.68
C ASP A 228 13.91 1.90 -12.96
N LEU A 229 12.68 2.40 -12.81
CA LEU A 229 11.75 2.52 -13.94
C LEU A 229 11.76 3.90 -14.61
N VAL A 230 11.77 4.97 -13.81
CA VAL A 230 11.56 6.34 -14.33
C VAL A 230 12.65 6.79 -15.31
N PRO A 231 13.96 6.47 -15.12
CA PRO A 231 14.99 6.84 -16.11
C PRO A 231 14.72 6.26 -17.50
N GLU A 232 14.30 4.99 -17.55
CA GLU A 232 13.98 4.34 -18.82
C GLU A 232 12.74 4.95 -19.49
N LEU A 233 11.67 5.19 -18.72
CA LEU A 233 10.45 5.83 -19.24
C LEU A 233 10.72 7.25 -19.71
N HIS A 234 11.54 7.99 -18.99
CA HIS A 234 11.93 9.35 -19.34
C HIS A 234 12.71 9.38 -20.67
N ALA A 235 13.69 8.49 -20.83
CA ALA A 235 14.45 8.36 -22.06
C ALA A 235 13.58 8.00 -23.28
N LYS A 236 12.45 7.30 -23.07
CA LYS A 236 11.47 6.95 -24.10
C LYS A 236 10.37 8.01 -24.30
N GLY A 237 10.40 9.12 -23.58
CA GLY A 237 9.34 10.12 -23.59
C GLY A 237 8.02 9.64 -22.97
N GLN A 238 8.04 8.54 -22.21
CA GLN A 238 6.89 7.97 -21.54
C GLN A 238 6.74 8.45 -20.08
N ALA A 239 7.71 9.22 -19.57
CA ALA A 239 7.61 9.91 -18.30
C ALA A 239 8.17 11.32 -18.40
N ARG A 240 7.55 12.25 -17.69
CA ARG A 240 7.97 13.64 -17.53
C ARG A 240 8.13 13.95 -16.05
N LEU A 241 9.17 14.71 -15.71
CA LEU A 241 9.41 15.25 -14.40
C LEU A 241 9.37 16.77 -14.49
N GLY A 242 8.25 17.35 -14.06
CA GLY A 242 8.01 18.79 -14.03
C GLY A 242 8.59 19.40 -12.76
N LEU A 243 9.25 20.54 -12.90
CA LEU A 243 9.84 21.32 -11.82
C LEU A 243 9.37 22.77 -11.90
N LEU A 244 8.89 23.31 -10.79
CA LEU A 244 8.54 24.72 -10.64
C LEU A 244 9.52 25.36 -9.65
N SER A 245 10.22 26.43 -10.06
CA SER A 245 11.22 27.12 -9.24
C SER A 245 11.22 28.63 -9.51
N PHE A 246 11.78 29.44 -8.60
CA PHE A 246 11.98 30.88 -8.79
C PHE A 246 13.31 31.23 -9.43
N ASP A 247 14.35 30.45 -9.18
CA ASP A 247 15.74 30.73 -9.57
C ASP A 247 16.24 29.90 -10.76
N GLY A 248 15.32 29.37 -11.57
CA GLY A 248 15.66 28.40 -12.61
C GLY A 248 15.99 27.03 -12.02
N ALA A 249 16.44 26.10 -12.86
CA ALA A 249 16.63 24.69 -12.49
C ALA A 249 17.88 24.41 -11.62
N LYS A 250 18.17 25.24 -10.60
CA LYS A 250 19.23 24.93 -9.66
C LYS A 250 18.83 23.75 -8.76
N PRO A 251 19.75 22.83 -8.44
CA PRO A 251 19.47 21.74 -7.51
C PRO A 251 18.95 22.27 -6.16
N GLY A 252 17.89 21.68 -5.65
CA GLY A 252 17.28 22.07 -4.37
C GLY A 252 16.39 23.32 -4.41
N SER A 253 16.22 23.98 -5.57
CA SER A 253 15.44 25.21 -5.68
C SER A 253 13.98 25.00 -6.06
N ALA A 254 13.59 23.78 -6.43
CA ALA A 254 12.20 23.50 -6.81
C ALA A 254 11.26 23.71 -5.61
N VAL A 255 10.16 24.45 -5.86
CA VAL A 255 9.08 24.68 -4.90
C VAL A 255 7.89 23.75 -5.15
N ALA A 256 7.77 23.18 -6.34
CA ALA A 256 6.88 22.06 -6.63
C ALA A 256 7.52 21.17 -7.71
N ALA A 257 7.24 19.89 -7.65
CA ALA A 257 7.67 18.91 -8.63
C ALA A 257 6.63 17.81 -8.78
N ASP A 258 6.57 17.22 -9.97
CA ASP A 258 5.74 16.04 -10.19
C ASP A 258 6.38 15.03 -11.14
N LEU A 259 5.76 13.85 -11.17
CA LEU A 259 6.04 12.80 -12.12
C LEU A 259 4.76 12.50 -12.89
N VAL A 260 4.76 12.78 -14.17
CA VAL A 260 3.68 12.49 -15.11
C VAL A 260 4.09 11.34 -16.02
N VAL A 261 3.23 10.35 -16.16
CA VAL A 261 3.41 9.19 -17.05
C VAL A 261 2.48 9.33 -18.25
N VAL A 262 3.01 9.07 -19.43
CA VAL A 262 2.29 9.09 -20.70
C VAL A 262 1.79 7.68 -21.03
N ASP A 263 0.48 7.51 -21.11
CA ASP A 263 -0.19 6.23 -21.38
C ASP A 263 -1.18 6.38 -22.55
N GLY A 264 -0.65 6.39 -23.76
CA GLY A 264 -1.42 6.69 -24.97
C GLY A 264 -1.93 8.13 -24.99
N GLU A 265 -3.23 8.33 -25.22
CA GLU A 265 -3.89 9.64 -25.18
C GLU A 265 -4.17 10.15 -23.74
N ARG A 266 -3.77 9.38 -22.72
CA ARG A 266 -3.93 9.68 -21.31
C ARG A 266 -2.59 10.03 -20.69
N GLN A 267 -2.55 11.08 -19.89
CA GLN A 267 -1.42 11.40 -19.04
C GLN A 267 -1.81 11.29 -17.58
N VAL A 268 -0.96 10.69 -16.78
CA VAL A 268 -1.24 10.38 -15.38
C VAL A 268 -0.17 10.99 -14.50
N GLN A 269 -0.53 11.97 -13.70
CA GLN A 269 0.33 12.52 -12.67
C GLN A 269 0.41 11.49 -11.53
N LEU A 270 1.47 10.70 -11.48
CA LEU A 270 1.62 9.64 -10.48
C LEU A 270 1.84 10.20 -9.10
N LEU A 271 2.75 11.14 -8.99
CA LEU A 271 3.19 11.76 -7.74
C LEU A 271 3.32 13.27 -7.94
N ARG A 272 3.09 14.02 -6.89
CA ARG A 272 3.33 15.46 -6.83
C ARG A 272 3.77 15.83 -5.41
N GLY A 273 4.87 16.58 -5.30
CA GLY A 273 5.38 17.15 -4.07
C GLY A 273 5.48 18.67 -4.18
N ALA A 274 5.20 19.39 -3.09
CA ALA A 274 5.38 20.83 -3.05
C ALA A 274 5.97 21.27 -1.70
N ASP A 275 6.66 22.39 -1.73
CA ASP A 275 7.15 23.04 -0.52
C ASP A 275 5.97 23.53 0.33
N PRO A 276 5.87 23.18 1.61
CA PRO A 276 4.80 23.61 2.50
C PRO A 276 4.59 25.13 2.53
N GLU A 277 5.68 25.90 2.42
CA GLU A 277 5.61 27.37 2.41
C GLU A 277 4.90 27.93 1.17
N HIS A 278 4.89 27.18 0.07
CA HIS A 278 4.29 27.56 -1.20
C HIS A 278 2.97 26.85 -1.52
N LEU A 279 2.52 25.91 -0.67
CA LEU A 279 1.23 25.22 -0.85
C LEU A 279 0.04 26.19 -0.88
N GLN A 280 -0.03 27.08 0.11
CA GLN A 280 -1.08 28.09 0.21
C GLN A 280 -1.02 29.14 -0.91
N ALA A 281 0.19 29.40 -1.41
CA ALA A 281 0.42 30.31 -2.54
C ALA A 281 0.06 29.67 -3.90
N GLY A 282 -0.34 28.41 -3.95
CA GLY A 282 -0.87 27.73 -5.13
C GLY A 282 0.19 27.07 -6.02
N ALA A 283 1.39 26.77 -5.51
CA ALA A 283 2.44 26.09 -6.30
C ALA A 283 1.95 24.78 -6.98
N PRO A 284 1.13 23.93 -6.34
CA PRO A 284 0.59 22.75 -7.00
C PRO A 284 -0.33 23.08 -8.19
N ILE A 285 -1.12 24.14 -8.07
CA ILE A 285 -2.06 24.57 -9.13
C ILE A 285 -1.26 25.14 -10.31
N GLU A 286 -0.26 25.97 -10.02
CA GLU A 286 0.62 26.54 -11.03
C GLU A 286 1.35 25.45 -11.82
N LEU A 287 1.97 24.48 -11.13
CA LEU A 287 2.61 23.32 -11.74
C LEU A 287 1.61 22.55 -12.62
N ALA A 288 0.40 22.28 -12.10
CA ALA A 288 -0.61 21.53 -12.83
C ALA A 288 -1.07 22.27 -14.11
N VAL A 289 -1.11 23.59 -14.13
CA VAL A 289 -1.42 24.36 -15.37
C VAL A 289 -0.37 24.10 -16.45
N TYR A 290 0.92 24.15 -16.09
CA TYR A 290 2.00 23.86 -17.05
C TYR A 290 1.97 22.42 -17.54
N GLU A 291 1.68 21.46 -16.66
CA GLU A 291 1.56 20.05 -17.03
C GLU A 291 0.36 19.76 -17.94
N LEU A 292 -0.76 20.44 -17.70
CA LEU A 292 -1.94 20.35 -18.58
C LEU A 292 -1.63 20.96 -19.96
N GLU A 293 -0.94 22.10 -20.02
CA GLU A 293 -0.52 22.73 -21.27
C GLU A 293 0.40 21.79 -22.05
N ALA A 294 1.43 21.25 -21.41
CA ALA A 294 2.32 20.26 -22.03
C ALA A 294 1.58 19.00 -22.50
N ALA A 295 0.53 18.59 -21.78
CA ALA A 295 -0.29 17.46 -22.17
C ALA A 295 -1.14 17.76 -23.41
N VAL A 296 -1.71 18.97 -23.50
CA VAL A 296 -2.46 19.45 -24.68
C VAL A 296 -1.56 19.52 -25.91
N ASP A 297 -0.37 20.10 -25.76
CA ASP A 297 0.62 20.20 -26.84
C ASP A 297 1.08 18.81 -27.32
N ALA A 298 1.15 17.84 -26.43
CA ALA A 298 1.44 16.44 -26.77
C ALA A 298 0.24 15.69 -27.36
N GLY A 299 -0.92 16.32 -27.54
CA GLY A 299 -2.13 15.71 -28.11
C GLY A 299 -2.88 14.77 -27.16
N ALA A 300 -2.63 14.85 -25.86
CA ALA A 300 -3.38 14.07 -24.87
C ALA A 300 -4.84 14.54 -24.82
N ARG A 301 -5.75 13.59 -24.55
CA ARG A 301 -7.18 13.87 -24.39
C ARG A 301 -7.62 13.90 -22.94
N ARG A 302 -6.83 13.31 -22.05
CA ARG A 302 -7.15 13.24 -20.62
C ARG A 302 -5.90 13.38 -19.77
N PHE A 303 -6.03 14.16 -18.71
CA PHE A 303 -5.05 14.28 -17.65
C PHE A 303 -5.65 13.81 -16.32
N GLU A 304 -5.00 12.86 -15.65
CA GLU A 304 -5.40 12.36 -14.34
C GLU A 304 -4.46 12.92 -13.26
N PHE A 305 -5.05 13.58 -12.25
CA PHE A 305 -4.31 14.21 -11.17
C PHE A 305 -3.80 13.18 -10.14
N ALA A 306 -2.74 13.52 -9.45
CA ALA A 306 -2.29 12.75 -8.29
C ALA A 306 -3.39 12.69 -7.21
N PRO A 307 -3.44 11.62 -6.40
CA PRO A 307 -4.44 11.51 -5.33
C PRO A 307 -4.44 12.70 -4.36
N SER A 308 -3.28 13.33 -4.14
CA SER A 308 -3.13 14.53 -3.32
C SER A 308 -3.85 15.76 -3.89
N ASP A 309 -4.14 15.76 -5.19
CA ASP A 309 -4.74 16.88 -5.92
C ASP A 309 -6.22 16.62 -6.28
N GLY A 310 -6.86 15.71 -5.57
CA GLY A 310 -8.27 15.34 -5.79
C GLY A 310 -9.25 16.51 -5.76
N ASP A 311 -8.90 17.60 -5.10
CA ASP A 311 -9.70 18.84 -5.03
C ASP A 311 -9.18 19.98 -5.92
N SER A 312 -8.31 19.68 -6.88
CA SER A 312 -7.81 20.68 -7.84
C SER A 312 -8.97 21.42 -8.53
N PRO A 313 -8.93 22.75 -8.63
CA PRO A 313 -9.94 23.53 -9.37
C PRO A 313 -9.91 23.23 -10.87
N LEU A 314 -8.84 22.60 -11.36
CA LEU A 314 -8.66 22.24 -12.76
C LEU A 314 -9.37 20.94 -13.15
N LYS A 315 -9.80 20.14 -12.19
CA LYS A 315 -10.50 18.87 -12.45
C LYS A 315 -11.86 19.11 -13.13
N ALA A 316 -12.24 18.22 -14.04
CA ALA A 316 -13.58 18.16 -14.59
C ALA A 316 -14.50 17.32 -13.67
N ALA A 317 -14.00 16.17 -13.25
CA ALA A 317 -14.71 15.22 -12.39
C ALA A 317 -13.72 14.29 -11.66
N THR A 318 -14.25 13.48 -10.77
CA THR A 318 -13.54 12.32 -10.19
C THR A 318 -14.07 11.08 -10.88
N SER A 319 -13.16 10.25 -11.39
CA SER A 319 -13.50 8.98 -12.00
C SER A 319 -14.09 8.03 -10.95
N ARG A 320 -14.84 7.03 -11.42
CA ARG A 320 -15.29 5.93 -10.58
C ARG A 320 -14.53 4.67 -10.95
N THR A 321 -14.03 3.98 -9.96
CA THR A 321 -13.34 2.72 -10.11
C THR A 321 -14.14 1.62 -9.44
N LEU A 322 -14.29 0.50 -10.11
CA LEU A 322 -14.87 -0.68 -9.51
C LEU A 322 -13.82 -1.38 -8.66
N ARG A 323 -14.12 -1.56 -7.38
CA ARG A 323 -13.27 -2.32 -6.46
C ARG A 323 -13.86 -3.70 -6.25
N LEU A 324 -13.10 -4.71 -6.67
CA LEU A 324 -13.41 -6.10 -6.43
C LEU A 324 -12.80 -6.55 -5.11
N ARG A 325 -13.59 -7.27 -4.32
CA ARG A 325 -13.14 -8.10 -3.21
C ARG A 325 -13.59 -9.53 -3.43
N LEU A 326 -12.65 -10.46 -3.31
CA LEU A 326 -12.93 -11.89 -3.28
C LEU A 326 -12.47 -12.44 -1.94
N TRP A 327 -13.32 -13.20 -1.27
CA TRP A 327 -12.98 -13.92 -0.04
C TRP A 327 -12.92 -15.40 -0.32
N ASN A 328 -11.81 -16.00 0.13
CA ASN A 328 -11.66 -17.46 0.11
C ASN A 328 -12.50 -18.09 1.23
N ARG A 329 -12.73 -19.40 1.12
CA ARG A 329 -13.47 -20.21 2.10
C ARG A 329 -12.70 -20.52 3.39
N THR A 330 -11.57 -19.91 3.62
CA THR A 330 -10.84 -19.98 4.88
C THR A 330 -11.67 -19.45 6.06
N THR A 331 -11.36 -19.85 7.26
CA THR A 331 -12.07 -19.36 8.46
C THR A 331 -11.89 -17.84 8.61
N VAL A 332 -10.67 -17.34 8.32
CA VAL A 332 -10.32 -15.92 8.39
C VAL A 332 -11.06 -15.12 7.32
N GLY A 333 -11.06 -15.59 6.07
CA GLY A 333 -11.77 -14.93 4.97
C GLY A 333 -13.29 -14.85 5.21
N ARG A 334 -13.90 -15.93 5.72
CA ARG A 334 -15.33 -15.94 6.07
C ARG A 334 -15.66 -14.97 7.20
N LEU A 335 -14.81 -14.93 8.24
CA LEU A 335 -14.98 -14.03 9.37
C LEU A 335 -14.86 -12.58 8.93
N HIS A 336 -13.81 -12.23 8.18
CA HIS A 336 -13.61 -10.88 7.65
C HIS A 336 -14.79 -10.41 6.79
N ARG A 337 -15.26 -11.28 5.87
CA ARG A 337 -16.44 -10.98 5.05
C ARG A 337 -17.68 -10.68 5.90
N GLY A 338 -17.93 -11.49 6.94
CA GLY A 338 -19.07 -11.29 7.85
C GLY A 338 -19.04 -9.90 8.50
N VAL A 339 -17.88 -9.46 8.90
CA VAL A 339 -17.66 -8.14 9.50
C VAL A 339 -17.87 -7.02 8.51
N MET A 340 -17.30 -7.14 7.31
CA MET A 340 -17.47 -6.12 6.27
C MET A 340 -18.94 -5.97 5.87
N SER A 341 -19.67 -7.08 5.80
CA SER A 341 -21.12 -7.08 5.55
C SER A 341 -21.89 -6.37 6.66
N LEU A 342 -21.54 -6.64 7.92
CA LEU A 342 -22.15 -5.97 9.08
C LEU A 342 -21.84 -4.47 9.10
N ALA A 343 -20.59 -4.08 8.85
CA ALA A 343 -20.17 -2.68 8.76
C ALA A 343 -20.86 -1.95 7.60
N GLY A 344 -21.10 -2.62 6.48
CA GLY A 344 -21.86 -2.09 5.35
C GLY A 344 -23.33 -1.85 5.71
N ALA A 345 -23.95 -2.82 6.36
CA ALA A 345 -25.34 -2.69 6.85
C ALA A 345 -25.49 -1.56 7.87
N MET A 346 -24.50 -1.38 8.76
CA MET A 346 -24.49 -0.30 9.75
C MET A 346 -24.37 1.09 9.11
N ARG A 347 -23.55 1.26 8.08
CA ARG A 347 -23.43 2.53 7.33
C ARG A 347 -24.73 2.92 6.59
N GLY A 348 -25.48 1.93 6.10
CA GLY A 348 -26.82 2.16 5.52
C GLY A 348 -27.87 2.62 6.53
N ILE A 349 -27.62 2.47 7.84
CA ILE A 349 -28.52 2.80 8.94
C ILE A 349 -28.19 4.19 9.56
N GLU A 350 -27.01 4.76 9.28
CA GLU A 350 -26.56 6.06 9.82
C GLU A 350 -27.49 7.26 9.48
N GLY A 351 -28.41 7.08 8.51
CA GLY A 351 -29.46 8.06 8.22
C GLY A 351 -30.72 7.99 9.11
N SER A 352 -30.85 7.01 10.01
CA SER A 352 -32.13 6.73 10.69
C SER A 352 -32.14 6.79 12.23
N GLY A 353 -31.06 7.21 12.89
CA GLY A 353 -31.02 7.38 14.36
C GLY A 353 -31.24 6.10 15.20
N SER A 354 -31.18 4.89 14.60
CA SER A 354 -31.56 3.62 15.24
C SER A 354 -30.39 2.69 15.61
N ILE A 355 -29.13 3.15 15.50
CA ILE A 355 -27.91 2.35 15.75
C ILE A 355 -27.82 1.74 17.15
N PRO A 356 -28.13 2.45 18.26
CA PRO A 356 -28.01 1.88 19.59
C PRO A 356 -28.88 0.64 19.79
N ARG A 357 -30.12 0.66 19.26
CA ARG A 357 -31.09 -0.44 19.44
C ARG A 357 -30.76 -1.72 18.66
N ALA A 358 -30.13 -1.60 17.48
CA ALA A 358 -29.71 -2.74 16.68
C ALA A 358 -28.49 -3.44 17.30
N LEU A 359 -27.54 -2.68 17.84
CA LEU A 359 -26.38 -3.19 18.58
C LEU A 359 -26.79 -3.90 19.89
N ASP A 360 -27.77 -3.35 20.61
CA ASP A 360 -28.27 -3.95 21.84
C ASP A 360 -29.04 -5.26 21.59
N ARG A 361 -29.76 -5.35 20.46
CA ARG A 361 -30.41 -6.62 20.05
C ARG A 361 -29.41 -7.70 19.64
N LEU A 362 -28.33 -7.32 18.97
CA LEU A 362 -27.23 -8.24 18.60
C LEU A 362 -26.44 -8.69 19.84
N ARG A 363 -26.22 -7.82 20.80
CA ARG A 363 -25.59 -8.17 22.09
C ARG A 363 -26.43 -9.15 22.90
N GLY A 364 -27.75 -9.05 22.84
CA GLY A 364 -28.66 -9.92 23.58
C GLY A 364 -28.89 -11.30 22.95
N ALA A 365 -28.62 -11.47 21.65
CA ALA A 365 -29.00 -12.67 20.90
C ALA A 365 -27.82 -13.58 20.50
N ALA A 366 -26.57 -13.17 20.69
CA ALA A 366 -25.40 -13.91 20.22
C ALA A 366 -24.70 -14.66 21.37
N PRO A 367 -24.34 -15.93 21.20
CA PRO A 367 -23.50 -16.66 22.16
C PRO A 367 -22.18 -15.93 22.44
N ASP A 368 -21.67 -16.03 23.67
CA ASP A 368 -20.44 -15.36 24.15
C ASP A 368 -19.22 -15.49 23.21
N VAL A 369 -19.16 -16.55 22.40
CA VAL A 369 -18.11 -16.80 21.41
C VAL A 369 -18.25 -15.84 20.22
N VAL A 370 -19.49 -15.59 19.77
CA VAL A 370 -19.79 -14.67 18.68
C VAL A 370 -19.61 -13.23 19.14
N GLN A 371 -20.00 -12.90 20.37
CA GLN A 371 -19.75 -11.58 20.97
C GLN A 371 -18.26 -11.28 21.10
N ARG A 372 -17.45 -12.26 21.54
CA ARG A 372 -16.00 -12.11 21.60
C ARG A 372 -15.34 -12.02 20.21
N ALA A 373 -15.86 -12.76 19.23
CA ALA A 373 -15.40 -12.68 17.85
C ALA A 373 -15.78 -11.33 17.21
N VAL A 374 -17.02 -10.87 17.40
CA VAL A 374 -17.49 -9.57 16.91
C VAL A 374 -16.76 -8.42 17.60
N ALA A 375 -16.52 -8.48 18.91
CA ALA A 375 -15.73 -7.47 19.60
C ALA A 375 -14.26 -7.43 19.12
N ARG A 376 -13.65 -8.60 18.90
CA ARG A 376 -12.29 -8.67 18.33
C ARG A 376 -12.21 -8.13 16.90
N VAL A 377 -13.23 -8.35 16.12
CA VAL A 377 -13.28 -7.95 14.71
C VAL A 377 -13.74 -6.50 14.55
N ALA A 378 -14.67 -6.00 15.38
CA ALA A 378 -15.00 -4.57 15.43
C ALA A 378 -13.81 -3.73 15.89
N THR A 379 -12.97 -4.28 16.78
CA THR A 379 -11.69 -3.67 17.18
C THR A 379 -10.68 -3.69 16.03
N TYR A 380 -10.75 -4.67 15.13
CA TYR A 380 -9.88 -4.77 13.96
C TYR A 380 -10.28 -3.84 12.80
N ALA A 381 -11.56 -3.51 12.68
CA ALA A 381 -12.03 -2.54 11.69
C ALA A 381 -11.65 -1.09 12.07
N THR A 382 -11.19 -0.88 13.29
CA THR A 382 -10.74 0.42 13.81
C THR A 382 -9.42 0.20 14.54
N LEU A 383 -8.31 0.27 13.80
CA LEU A 383 -6.98 0.31 14.39
C LEU A 383 -6.87 1.60 15.22
N HIS A 384 -6.83 1.47 16.52
CA HIS A 384 -6.66 2.58 17.43
C HIS A 384 -5.19 2.75 17.77
N LEU A 385 -4.64 3.90 17.38
CA LEU A 385 -3.36 4.34 17.91
C LEU A 385 -3.59 4.88 19.33
N TYR A 386 -3.21 4.09 20.32
CA TYR A 386 -3.31 4.48 21.72
C TYR A 386 -2.05 5.23 22.15
N ARG A 387 -2.26 6.30 22.90
CA ARG A 387 -1.23 7.01 23.64
C ARG A 387 -1.53 6.87 25.12
N GLY A 388 -0.63 6.29 25.87
CA GLY A 388 -0.79 6.05 27.30
C GLY A 388 0.48 6.26 28.10
N GLU A 389 0.34 6.35 29.42
CA GLU A 389 1.49 6.36 30.32
C GLU A 389 2.09 4.97 30.43
N LEU A 390 3.41 4.90 30.55
CA LEU A 390 4.12 3.66 30.80
C LEU A 390 3.98 3.29 32.28
N PHE A 391 3.26 2.24 32.57
CA PHE A 391 3.14 1.69 33.91
C PHE A 391 4.09 0.50 34.07
N THR A 392 4.79 0.45 35.19
CA THR A 392 5.52 -0.74 35.63
C THR A 392 4.61 -1.58 36.50
N ARG A 393 4.57 -2.88 36.24
CA ARG A 393 3.89 -3.87 37.08
C ARG A 393 4.97 -4.79 37.64
N ASP A 394 4.82 -5.22 38.88
CA ASP A 394 5.67 -6.30 39.42
C ASP A 394 5.25 -7.63 38.77
N VAL A 395 5.72 -7.88 37.57
CA VAL A 395 5.55 -9.17 36.92
C VAL A 395 6.63 -10.09 37.45
N ARG A 396 6.24 -11.12 38.19
CA ARG A 396 7.18 -12.16 38.66
C ARG A 396 7.69 -12.91 37.43
N GLU A 397 9.00 -12.88 37.23
CA GLU A 397 9.66 -13.68 36.18
C GLU A 397 9.44 -15.18 36.53
N ALA A 398 8.92 -15.96 35.60
CA ALA A 398 8.91 -17.40 35.71
C ALA A 398 10.37 -17.89 35.72
N GLY A 399 10.73 -18.86 36.55
CA GLY A 399 12.12 -19.19 36.92
C GLY A 399 13.10 -19.51 35.80
N ASP A 400 12.64 -19.72 34.56
CA ASP A 400 13.46 -19.98 33.36
C ASP A 400 13.38 -18.85 32.31
N LEU A 401 12.59 -17.78 32.57
CA LEU A 401 12.43 -16.61 31.72
C LEU A 401 13.54 -15.59 32.01
N ARG A 402 14.26 -15.20 30.99
CA ARG A 402 15.24 -14.10 31.03
C ARG A 402 14.84 -13.02 30.04
N ILE A 403 14.90 -11.75 30.49
CA ILE A 403 14.57 -10.60 29.67
C ILE A 403 15.77 -9.64 29.67
N ARG A 404 16.15 -9.17 28.48
CA ARG A 404 17.28 -8.26 28.31
C ARG A 404 17.10 -7.35 27.11
N LEU A 405 17.86 -6.27 27.08
CA LEU A 405 18.08 -5.53 25.83
C LEU A 405 18.89 -6.41 24.87
N LEU A 406 18.60 -6.30 23.57
CA LEU A 406 19.38 -6.92 22.51
C LEU A 406 20.08 -5.83 21.69
N PRO A 407 21.34 -5.51 21.99
CA PRO A 407 22.12 -4.59 21.18
C PRO A 407 22.38 -5.19 19.78
N ARG A 408 22.57 -4.31 18.79
CA ARG A 408 22.91 -4.72 17.43
C ARG A 408 24.15 -5.61 17.37
N GLU A 409 25.17 -5.23 18.12
CA GLU A 409 26.45 -5.95 18.14
C GLU A 409 26.30 -7.39 18.61
N ASP A 410 25.38 -7.68 19.52
CA ASP A 410 25.13 -9.05 20.00
C ASP A 410 24.45 -9.91 18.91
N PHE A 411 23.55 -9.33 18.15
CA PHE A 411 22.95 -10.00 17.00
C PHE A 411 23.96 -10.22 15.86
N GLU A 412 24.84 -9.26 15.61
CA GLU A 412 25.86 -9.34 14.57
C GLU A 412 27.00 -10.34 14.89
N LYS A 413 27.22 -10.66 16.17
CA LYS A 413 28.16 -11.72 16.61
C LYS A 413 27.67 -13.13 16.31
N LEU A 414 26.37 -13.32 16.12
CA LEU A 414 25.82 -14.61 15.74
C LEU A 414 26.33 -15.03 14.35
N SER A 415 26.59 -16.31 14.16
CA SER A 415 26.84 -16.86 12.82
C SER A 415 25.60 -16.70 11.93
N GLU A 416 25.77 -16.87 10.63
CA GLU A 416 24.65 -16.76 9.67
C GLU A 416 23.53 -17.75 10.00
N SER A 417 23.89 -19.01 10.30
CA SER A 417 22.94 -20.06 10.67
C SER A 417 22.20 -19.74 11.98
N GLU A 418 22.90 -19.19 12.99
CA GLU A 418 22.24 -18.78 14.25
C GLU A 418 21.32 -17.59 14.06
N ARG A 419 21.66 -16.63 13.17
CA ARG A 419 20.78 -15.52 12.82
C ARG A 419 19.52 -15.97 12.10
N ASP A 420 19.65 -16.95 11.21
CA ASP A 420 18.50 -17.50 10.49
C ASP A 420 17.58 -18.27 11.44
N GLU A 421 18.13 -19.08 12.34
CA GLU A 421 17.35 -19.78 13.37
C GLU A 421 16.65 -18.80 14.32
N PHE A 422 17.36 -17.76 14.79
CA PHE A 422 16.83 -16.69 15.61
C PHE A 422 15.69 -15.96 14.91
N ALA A 423 15.90 -15.58 13.64
CA ALA A 423 14.92 -14.89 12.83
C ALA A 423 13.68 -15.74 12.56
N ALA A 424 13.86 -17.00 12.18
CA ALA A 424 12.76 -17.95 11.96
C ALA A 424 11.93 -18.17 13.22
N ARG A 425 12.58 -18.32 14.37
CA ARG A 425 11.89 -18.55 15.65
C ARG A 425 11.08 -17.34 16.12
N LEU A 426 11.53 -16.14 15.84
CA LEU A 426 10.87 -14.89 16.23
C LEU A 426 10.06 -14.24 15.11
N ASP A 427 9.87 -14.94 13.99
CA ASP A 427 9.13 -14.44 12.80
C ASP A 427 9.72 -13.10 12.29
N LEU A 428 11.05 -13.01 12.21
CA LEU A 428 11.78 -11.81 11.85
C LEU A 428 12.43 -11.96 10.47
N GLN A 429 12.58 -10.84 9.80
CA GLN A 429 13.43 -10.74 8.59
C GLN A 429 14.75 -10.05 8.98
N PRO A 430 15.92 -10.67 8.77
CA PRO A 430 17.21 -10.10 9.20
C PRO A 430 17.49 -8.69 8.66
N GLY A 431 17.11 -8.42 7.41
CA GLY A 431 17.22 -7.08 6.81
C GLY A 431 16.37 -6.02 7.51
N TYR A 432 15.17 -6.41 7.95
CA TYR A 432 14.25 -5.53 8.67
C TYR A 432 14.75 -5.20 10.09
N CYS A 433 15.40 -6.14 10.75
CA CYS A 433 16.04 -5.88 12.04
C CYS A 433 17.15 -4.83 11.93
N ARG A 434 18.00 -4.93 10.91
CA ARG A 434 19.09 -3.95 10.68
C ARG A 434 18.53 -2.54 10.46
N GLN A 435 17.50 -2.40 9.65
CA GLN A 435 16.85 -1.12 9.39
C GLN A 435 16.31 -0.47 10.67
N LYS A 436 15.78 -1.25 11.61
CA LYS A 436 15.30 -0.74 12.89
C LYS A 436 16.45 -0.25 13.78
N TRP A 437 17.54 -1.00 13.87
CA TRP A 437 18.72 -0.54 14.60
C TRP A 437 19.36 0.70 13.96
N ASP A 438 19.39 0.78 12.61
CA ASP A 438 19.89 1.97 11.90
C ASP A 438 19.06 3.22 12.22
N ARG A 439 17.77 3.07 12.50
CA ARG A 439 16.89 4.14 12.98
C ARG A 439 17.09 4.48 14.47
N GLY A 440 17.79 3.63 15.21
CA GLY A 440 18.01 3.81 16.65
C GLY A 440 16.93 3.18 17.54
N ASP A 441 16.16 2.22 17.03
CA ASP A 441 15.15 1.53 17.82
C ASP A 441 15.80 0.71 18.95
N THR A 442 15.12 0.66 20.08
CA THR A 442 15.46 -0.20 21.22
C THR A 442 14.69 -1.52 21.08
N VAL A 443 15.37 -2.63 21.34
CA VAL A 443 14.75 -3.94 21.30
C VAL A 443 14.97 -4.71 22.59
N VAL A 444 13.91 -5.37 23.08
CA VAL A 444 13.94 -6.27 24.23
C VAL A 444 13.70 -7.68 23.74
N LEU A 445 14.57 -8.59 24.15
CA LEU A 445 14.50 -10.02 23.90
C LEU A 445 14.10 -10.75 25.18
N ALA A 446 13.14 -11.65 25.06
CA ALA A 446 12.83 -12.66 26.08
C ALA A 446 13.39 -14.01 25.64
N GLU A 447 14.01 -14.72 26.56
CA GLU A 447 14.55 -16.06 26.38
C GLU A 447 13.95 -17.00 27.45
N VAL A 448 13.52 -18.18 27.04
CA VAL A 448 13.07 -19.26 27.93
C VAL A 448 14.01 -20.43 27.77
N ALA A 449 14.60 -20.89 28.87
CA ALA A 449 15.62 -21.94 28.85
C ALA A 449 16.76 -21.69 27.84
N GLY A 450 17.17 -20.44 27.68
CA GLY A 450 18.24 -20.01 26.77
C GLY A 450 17.85 -19.94 25.29
N ARG A 451 16.56 -20.11 24.95
CA ARG A 451 16.06 -20.01 23.58
C ARG A 451 15.23 -18.75 23.40
N PRO A 452 15.33 -18.05 22.27
CA PRO A 452 14.49 -16.89 21.97
C PRO A 452 13.01 -17.25 22.09
N ALA A 453 12.26 -16.51 22.91
CA ALA A 453 10.87 -16.76 23.26
C ALA A 453 9.94 -15.61 22.86
N GLY A 454 10.46 -14.39 22.78
CA GLY A 454 9.69 -13.23 22.39
C GLY A 454 10.58 -12.01 22.15
N ILE A 455 10.03 -11.03 21.44
CA ILE A 455 10.72 -9.78 21.12
C ILE A 455 9.72 -8.62 21.11
N VAL A 456 10.18 -7.44 21.50
CA VAL A 456 9.45 -6.18 21.35
C VAL A 456 10.37 -5.07 20.90
N TRP A 457 9.91 -4.28 19.93
CA TRP A 457 10.62 -3.12 19.41
C TRP A 457 10.00 -1.82 19.91
N CYS A 458 10.85 -0.84 20.12
CA CYS A 458 10.45 0.48 20.57
C CYS A 458 11.24 1.56 19.83
N ALA A 459 10.53 2.42 19.12
CA ALA A 459 11.09 3.55 18.39
C ALA A 459 10.93 4.86 19.18
N ARG A 460 11.96 5.68 19.20
CA ARG A 460 11.94 7.09 19.69
C ARG A 460 12.00 8.09 18.54
N ALA A 461 12.43 7.64 17.37
CA ALA A 461 12.38 8.40 16.12
C ALA A 461 11.05 8.17 15.41
N ALA A 462 10.80 8.96 14.37
CA ALA A 462 9.65 8.80 13.51
C ALA A 462 9.63 7.43 12.83
N VAL A 463 8.47 6.77 12.88
CA VAL A 463 8.25 5.43 12.30
C VAL A 463 7.04 5.47 11.37
N TYR A 464 7.25 5.05 10.15
CA TYR A 464 6.12 4.75 9.27
C TYR A 464 5.43 3.47 9.71
N VAL A 465 4.12 3.54 9.94
CA VAL A 465 3.26 2.43 10.35
C VAL A 465 2.37 2.03 9.17
N PRO A 466 2.73 0.97 8.42
CA PRO A 466 2.02 0.57 7.20
C PRO A 466 0.54 0.27 7.44
N ASP A 467 0.20 -0.25 8.61
CA ASP A 467 -1.16 -0.67 8.95
C ASP A 467 -2.17 0.48 8.99
N ILE A 468 -1.71 1.68 9.32
CA ILE A 468 -2.53 2.90 9.33
C ILE A 468 -2.15 3.88 8.22
N GLY A 469 -1.15 3.55 7.40
CA GLY A 469 -0.65 4.41 6.32
C GLY A 469 -0.12 5.75 6.81
N ARG A 470 0.41 5.82 8.05
CA ARG A 470 0.85 7.07 8.68
C ARG A 470 2.20 6.91 9.36
N GLU A 471 2.89 8.03 9.48
CA GLU A 471 4.08 8.13 10.30
C GLU A 471 3.69 8.50 11.74
N VAL A 472 4.17 7.70 12.71
CA VAL A 472 4.07 8.00 14.14
C VAL A 472 5.35 8.69 14.55
N ARG A 473 5.23 9.89 15.13
CA ARG A 473 6.35 10.69 15.63
C ARG A 473 6.22 10.85 17.14
N PRO A 474 6.90 10.03 17.93
CA PRO A 474 6.95 10.23 19.37
C PRO A 474 7.57 11.59 19.72
N GLY A 475 6.92 12.33 20.60
CA GLY A 475 7.43 13.59 21.12
C GLY A 475 8.52 13.39 22.18
N ALA A 476 9.00 14.48 22.76
CA ALA A 476 9.92 14.42 23.88
C ALA A 476 9.28 13.61 25.05
N GLY A 477 10.00 12.63 25.57
CA GLY A 477 9.51 11.74 26.63
C GLY A 477 8.49 10.68 26.16
N GLU A 478 8.39 10.46 24.85
CA GLU A 478 7.49 9.46 24.24
C GLU A 478 8.25 8.44 23.41
N CYS A 479 7.61 7.30 23.18
CA CYS A 479 8.08 6.27 22.26
C CYS A 479 6.89 5.60 21.52
N TYR A 480 7.19 4.83 20.47
CA TYR A 480 6.25 3.97 19.80
C TYR A 480 6.66 2.51 19.99
N ILE A 481 5.80 1.72 20.62
CA ILE A 481 5.99 0.28 20.83
C ILE A 481 5.38 -0.45 19.64
N HIS A 482 6.16 -1.30 18.99
CA HIS A 482 5.74 -2.04 17.81
C HIS A 482 6.36 -3.46 17.77
N ASP A 483 5.81 -4.30 16.90
CA ASP A 483 6.30 -5.66 16.63
C ASP A 483 6.50 -6.49 17.91
N VAL A 484 5.49 -6.51 18.76
CA VAL A 484 5.46 -7.37 19.94
C VAL A 484 5.14 -8.80 19.48
N TYR A 485 6.10 -9.70 19.60
CA TYR A 485 5.96 -11.10 19.23
C TYR A 485 6.31 -12.02 20.37
N VAL A 486 5.53 -13.10 20.54
CA VAL A 486 5.84 -14.22 21.44
C VAL A 486 5.66 -15.51 20.67
N HIS A 487 6.70 -16.35 20.72
CA HIS A 487 6.68 -17.66 20.07
C HIS A 487 5.45 -18.47 20.51
N PRO A 488 4.75 -19.17 19.62
CA PRO A 488 3.52 -19.88 19.92
C PRO A 488 3.61 -20.82 21.14
N ASP A 489 4.72 -21.55 21.28
CA ASP A 489 4.94 -22.50 22.38
C ASP A 489 5.10 -21.82 23.76
N GLU A 490 5.42 -20.52 23.77
CA GLU A 490 5.66 -19.76 25.00
C GLU A 490 4.47 -18.83 25.34
N ARG A 491 3.40 -18.88 24.56
CA ARG A 491 2.18 -18.11 24.85
C ARG A 491 1.49 -18.62 26.10
N GLY A 492 0.87 -17.70 26.84
CA GLY A 492 0.25 -18.00 28.14
C GLY A 492 1.21 -17.97 29.33
N ARG A 493 2.52 -17.91 29.10
CA ARG A 493 3.55 -17.88 30.18
C ARG A 493 3.93 -16.46 30.64
N GLN A 494 3.08 -15.47 30.38
CA GLN A 494 3.29 -14.05 30.75
C GLN A 494 4.54 -13.39 30.10
N VAL A 495 5.05 -13.92 28.99
CA VAL A 495 6.27 -13.42 28.33
C VAL A 495 6.07 -11.99 27.83
N ALA A 496 4.97 -11.69 27.11
CA ALA A 496 4.72 -10.33 26.61
C ALA A 496 4.54 -9.29 27.73
N PRO A 497 3.74 -9.53 28.78
CA PRO A 497 3.65 -8.62 29.93
C PRO A 497 5.02 -8.36 30.58
N ALA A 498 5.84 -9.39 30.74
CA ALA A 498 7.15 -9.26 31.36
C ALA A 498 8.13 -8.45 30.48
N MET A 499 8.13 -8.66 29.16
CA MET A 499 8.91 -7.84 28.22
C MET A 499 8.49 -6.36 28.24
N LEU A 500 7.17 -6.10 28.26
CA LEU A 500 6.66 -4.72 28.28
C LEU A 500 6.96 -4.03 29.61
N ASP A 501 6.92 -4.75 30.73
CA ASP A 501 7.30 -4.22 32.04
C ASP A 501 8.80 -3.89 32.11
N PHE A 502 9.66 -4.80 31.61
CA PHE A 502 11.08 -4.56 31.48
C PHE A 502 11.36 -3.32 30.60
N LEU A 503 10.74 -3.26 29.42
CA LEU A 503 10.86 -2.12 28.51
C LEU A 503 10.41 -0.82 29.17
N ALA A 504 9.31 -0.81 29.90
CA ALA A 504 8.80 0.37 30.60
C ALA A 504 9.79 0.88 31.67
N ARG A 505 10.44 -0.01 32.41
CA ARG A 505 11.50 0.35 33.38
C ARG A 505 12.71 0.96 32.68
N GLU A 506 13.18 0.34 31.60
CA GLU A 506 14.31 0.84 30.81
C GLU A 506 14.03 2.21 30.16
N LEU A 507 12.83 2.40 29.68
CA LEU A 507 12.41 3.67 29.06
C LEU A 507 12.27 4.80 30.10
N ARG A 508 11.71 4.51 31.27
CA ARG A 508 11.59 5.50 32.36
C ARG A 508 12.96 5.95 32.87
N ALA A 509 13.92 5.03 32.94
CA ALA A 509 15.31 5.39 33.29
C ALA A 509 15.97 6.32 32.26
N ARG A 510 15.35 6.52 31.09
CA ARG A 510 15.80 7.40 29.99
C ARG A 510 14.83 8.56 29.73
N ASP A 511 14.05 8.96 30.73
CA ASP A 511 13.07 10.04 30.70
C ASP A 511 11.96 9.86 29.67
N VAL A 512 11.57 8.61 29.37
CA VAL A 512 10.43 8.27 28.53
C VAL A 512 9.29 7.78 29.42
N TYR A 513 8.18 8.50 29.43
CA TYR A 513 7.06 8.23 30.34
C TYR A 513 5.77 7.85 29.61
N ARG A 514 5.69 8.04 28.30
CA ARG A 514 4.53 7.74 27.49
C ARG A 514 4.88 6.88 26.30
N ALA A 515 3.97 6.01 25.93
CA ALA A 515 4.11 5.19 24.75
C ALA A 515 2.88 5.31 23.84
N TRP A 516 3.15 5.25 22.56
CA TRP A 516 2.17 4.98 21.53
C TRP A 516 2.21 3.49 21.22
N ALA A 517 1.06 2.88 21.00
CA ALA A 517 0.95 1.51 20.53
C ALA A 517 -0.25 1.39 19.58
N LEU A 518 -0.10 0.58 18.55
CA LEU A 518 -1.18 0.20 17.66
C LEU A 518 -1.78 -1.11 18.19
N ILE A 519 -3.08 -1.10 18.48
CA ILE A 519 -3.81 -2.25 19.03
C ILE A 519 -5.01 -2.57 18.14
#